data_e8675e00fe52d2bdc1d30b9dbe690981
#
_entry.id   e8675e00fe52d2bdc1d30b9dbe690981
#
_cell.length_a   1.000
_cell.length_b   1.000
_cell.length_c   1.000
_cell.angle_alpha   90.00
_cell.angle_beta   90.00
_cell.angle_gamma   90.00
#
_symmetry.space_group_name_H-M   'P 1'
#
loop_
_entity.id
_entity.type
_entity.pdbx_description
1 polymer ?
#
loop_
_entity_poly.entity_id
_entity_poly.type
_entity_poly.pdbx_seq_one_letter_code
_entity_poly.pdbx_strand_id
1 'polypeptide(L)'
;STPAGSTAYNLSAHGPILNLDSNKLAVTPISPFRPRRWRGTIVNDKSKLLIKNLDPIKRPIIAVADNYEVRNAKKIIIQSDKKITFDLLYDKRNSLYKKIKIEQVRKETSNN
;
A
#
# COMPACT_ATOMS: atom_id res chain seq x y z
N SER A 1 1.00 0.11 1.72
CA SER A 1 1.76 1.02 0.84
C SER A 1 2.24 2.24 1.59
N THR A 2 3.40 2.77 1.24
CA THR A 2 3.91 4.08 1.64
C THR A 2 3.30 5.19 0.76
N PRO A 3 3.43 6.47 1.14
CA PRO A 3 3.02 7.57 0.26
C PRO A 3 3.64 7.51 -1.13
N ALA A 4 4.95 7.29 -1.24
CA ALA A 4 5.65 7.18 -2.52
C ALA A 4 5.15 5.99 -3.36
N GLY A 5 4.83 4.87 -2.74
CA GLY A 5 4.32 3.68 -3.41
C GLY A 5 2.81 3.72 -3.67
N SER A 6 2.08 4.71 -3.19
CA SER A 6 0.62 4.75 -3.28
C SER A 6 0.11 4.89 -4.72
N THR A 7 0.90 5.46 -5.63
CA THR A 7 0.59 5.58 -7.06
C THR A 7 1.03 4.38 -7.91
N ALA A 8 1.64 3.37 -7.30
CA ALA A 8 2.08 2.14 -7.97
C ALA A 8 1.00 1.04 -7.87
N TYR A 9 1.36 -0.16 -7.49
CA TYR A 9 0.43 -1.30 -7.40
C TYR A 9 -0.78 -1.05 -6.49
N ASN A 10 -0.58 -0.30 -5.40
CA ASN A 10 -1.67 0.15 -4.54
C ASN A 10 -2.79 0.84 -5.32
N LEU A 11 -2.44 1.71 -6.27
CA LEU A 11 -3.42 2.40 -7.10
C LEU A 11 -4.16 1.44 -8.02
N SER A 12 -3.47 0.47 -8.61
CA SER A 12 -4.08 -0.57 -9.44
C SER A 12 -5.05 -1.46 -8.65
N ALA A 13 -4.81 -1.64 -7.36
CA ALA A 13 -5.70 -2.33 -6.44
C ALA A 13 -6.80 -1.42 -5.85
N HIS A 14 -7.03 -0.25 -6.43
CA HIS A 14 -8.01 0.75 -5.97
C HIS A 14 -7.73 1.33 -4.59
N GLY A 15 -6.48 1.29 -4.16
CA GLY A 15 -6.04 1.93 -2.93
C GLY A 15 -5.99 3.45 -3.04
N PRO A 16 -5.95 4.16 -1.91
CA PRO A 16 -5.89 5.63 -1.90
C PRO A 16 -4.51 6.13 -2.34
N ILE A 17 -4.49 7.30 -2.96
CA ILE A 17 -3.26 8.05 -3.19
C ILE A 17 -2.95 8.85 -1.93
N LEU A 18 -1.73 8.71 -1.44
CA LEU A 18 -1.25 9.44 -0.26
C LEU A 18 -0.26 10.54 -0.69
N ASN A 19 -0.41 11.73 -0.13
CA ASN A 19 0.57 12.79 -0.33
C ASN A 19 1.94 12.37 0.23
N LEU A 20 3.02 12.76 -0.42
CA LEU A 20 4.39 12.37 -0.03
C LEU A 20 4.78 12.80 1.39
N ASP A 21 4.29 13.96 1.81
CA ASP A 21 4.55 14.53 3.13
C ASP A 21 3.57 14.02 4.20
N SER A 22 2.63 13.17 3.81
CA SER A 22 1.70 12.57 4.77
C SER A 22 2.39 11.52 5.63
N ASN A 23 2.15 11.57 6.92
CA ASN A 23 2.63 10.56 7.86
C ASN A 23 1.64 9.39 7.94
N LYS A 24 1.35 8.78 6.77
CA LYS A 24 0.32 7.74 6.64
C LYS A 24 0.80 6.56 5.82
N LEU A 25 0.17 5.43 6.06
CA LEU A 25 0.32 4.20 5.28
C LEU A 25 -1.06 3.73 4.82
N ALA A 26 -1.12 3.15 3.63
CA ALA A 26 -2.34 2.52 3.14
C ALA A 26 -2.26 0.99 3.31
N VAL A 27 -3.33 0.41 3.82
CA VAL A 27 -3.57 -1.03 3.87
C VAL A 27 -4.67 -1.33 2.87
N THR A 28 -4.34 -1.96 1.75
CA THR A 28 -5.25 -2.11 0.62
C THR A 28 -5.46 -3.59 0.30
N PRO A 29 -6.72 -4.08 0.31
CA PRO A 29 -7.03 -5.43 -0.10
C PRO A 29 -7.03 -5.54 -1.63
N ILE A 30 -6.69 -6.71 -2.15
CA ILE A 30 -6.77 -6.99 -3.59
C ILE A 30 -8.11 -7.65 -3.92
N SER A 31 -8.53 -8.64 -3.13
CA SER A 31 -9.78 -9.35 -3.33
C SER A 31 -10.42 -9.69 -1.98
N PRO A 32 -11.02 -8.71 -1.31
CA PRO A 32 -11.60 -8.96 0.00
C PRO A 32 -12.82 -9.88 -0.11
N PHE A 33 -12.85 -10.91 0.73
CA PHE A 33 -13.98 -11.83 0.78
C PHE A 33 -15.07 -11.34 1.74
N ARG A 34 -14.68 -10.92 2.92
CA ARG A 34 -15.59 -10.37 3.95
C ARG A 34 -14.88 -9.25 4.72
N PRO A 35 -15.46 -8.04 4.79
CA PRO A 35 -16.57 -7.56 3.97
C PRO A 35 -16.16 -7.42 2.50
N ARG A 36 -17.01 -7.82 1.56
CA ARG A 36 -16.70 -7.82 0.12
C ARG A 36 -16.37 -6.44 -0.45
N ARG A 37 -16.91 -5.38 0.16
CA ARG A 37 -16.71 -3.99 -0.27
C ARG A 37 -15.66 -3.25 0.56
N TRP A 38 -14.91 -3.96 1.39
CA TRP A 38 -13.85 -3.32 2.16
C TRP A 38 -12.75 -2.83 1.23
N ARG A 39 -12.51 -1.53 1.27
CA ARG A 39 -11.51 -0.88 0.42
C ARG A 39 -10.16 -0.70 1.11
N GLY A 40 -10.03 -1.20 2.33
CA GLY A 40 -8.85 -1.02 3.13
C GLY A 40 -8.97 0.13 4.11
N THR A 41 -7.85 0.52 4.65
CA THR A 41 -7.78 1.60 5.64
C THR A 41 -6.48 2.39 5.51
N ILE A 42 -6.50 3.61 6.01
CA ILE A 42 -5.31 4.45 6.14
C ILE A 42 -4.95 4.49 7.61
N VAL A 43 -3.69 4.24 7.92
CA VAL A 43 -3.16 4.27 9.29
C VAL A 43 -2.01 5.26 9.39
N ASN A 44 -1.68 5.67 10.61
CA ASN A 44 -0.50 6.49 10.86
C ASN A 44 0.77 5.69 10.56
N ASP A 45 1.81 6.34 10.06
CA ASP A 45 3.09 5.69 9.72
C ASP A 45 3.88 5.16 10.93
N LYS A 46 3.50 5.59 12.15
CA LYS A 46 4.02 5.03 13.41
C LYS A 46 3.29 3.75 13.84
N SER A 47 2.22 3.38 13.14
CA SER A 47 1.43 2.20 13.47
C SER A 47 2.21 0.92 13.22
N LYS A 48 1.99 -0.04 14.08
CA LYS A 48 2.43 -1.42 13.92
C LYS A 48 1.25 -2.26 13.48
N LEU A 49 1.34 -2.84 12.30
CA LEU A 49 0.29 -3.69 11.73
C LEU A 49 0.59 -5.15 12.07
N LEU A 50 -0.41 -5.82 12.61
CA LEU A 50 -0.34 -7.24 12.90
C LEU A 50 -1.36 -7.98 12.05
N ILE A 51 -0.89 -8.87 11.19
CA ILE A 51 -1.72 -9.78 10.42
C ILE A 51 -1.51 -11.19 10.97
N LYS A 52 -2.57 -11.80 11.47
CA LYS A 52 -2.53 -13.14 12.05
C LYS A 52 -3.35 -14.10 11.19
N ASN A 53 -2.75 -15.23 10.80
CA ASN A 53 -3.49 -16.30 10.16
C ASN A 53 -4.27 -17.08 11.23
N LEU A 54 -5.60 -17.12 11.11
CA LEU A 54 -6.48 -17.75 12.09
C LEU A 54 -6.51 -19.26 11.96
N ASP A 55 -6.17 -19.80 10.79
CA ASP A 55 -6.17 -21.25 10.54
C ASP A 55 -4.99 -21.63 9.64
N PRO A 56 -3.77 -21.66 10.17
CA PRO A 56 -2.58 -21.88 9.37
C PRO A 56 -2.45 -23.28 8.79
N ILE A 57 -3.14 -24.26 9.36
CA ILE A 57 -3.11 -25.66 8.91
C ILE A 57 -3.98 -25.84 7.67
N LYS A 58 -5.26 -25.43 7.73
CA LYS A 58 -6.19 -25.56 6.61
C LYS A 58 -5.99 -24.47 5.54
N ARG A 59 -5.56 -23.28 5.94
CA ARG A 59 -5.43 -22.12 5.06
C ARG A 59 -4.07 -21.46 5.21
N PRO A 60 -3.02 -22.13 4.73
CA PRO A 60 -1.69 -21.54 4.78
C PRO A 60 -1.63 -20.27 3.94
N ILE A 61 -0.88 -19.29 4.41
CA ILE A 61 -0.65 -18.03 3.69
C ILE A 61 0.83 -17.84 3.40
N ILE A 62 1.11 -17.07 2.37
CA ILE A 62 2.45 -16.68 1.96
C ILE A 62 2.58 -15.18 2.19
N ALA A 63 3.64 -14.75 2.86
CA ALA A 63 4.02 -13.36 2.95
C ALA A 63 5.13 -13.07 1.95
N VAL A 64 5.01 -12.00 1.20
CA VAL A 64 6.00 -11.57 0.22
C VAL A 64 6.36 -10.12 0.46
N ALA A 65 7.65 -9.84 0.55
CA ALA A 65 8.19 -8.49 0.63
C ALA A 65 9.29 -8.37 -0.44
N ASP A 66 9.00 -7.60 -1.50
CA ASP A 66 9.82 -7.54 -2.72
C ASP A 66 10.07 -8.96 -3.29
N ASN A 67 11.30 -9.44 -3.24
CA ASN A 67 11.67 -10.80 -3.69
C ASN A 67 11.71 -11.82 -2.55
N TYR A 68 11.45 -11.41 -1.33
CA TYR A 68 11.54 -12.28 -0.17
C TYR A 68 10.18 -12.90 0.12
N GLU A 69 10.13 -14.22 0.14
CA GLU A 69 8.91 -15.00 0.34
C GLU A 69 9.03 -15.85 1.60
N VAL A 70 8.01 -15.79 2.45
CA VAL A 70 7.86 -16.65 3.63
C VAL A 70 6.57 -17.46 3.48
N ARG A 71 6.71 -18.77 3.35
CA ARG A 71 5.58 -19.70 3.27
C ARG A 71 5.09 -20.10 4.67
N ASN A 72 3.82 -20.43 4.74
CA ASN A 72 3.16 -20.86 5.98
C ASN A 72 3.31 -19.83 7.11
N ALA A 73 3.20 -18.55 6.77
CA ALA A 73 3.28 -17.50 7.75
C ALA A 73 2.10 -17.59 8.74
N LYS A 74 2.38 -17.61 10.02
CA LYS A 74 1.37 -17.61 11.08
C LYS A 74 1.01 -16.19 11.51
N LYS A 75 2.01 -15.33 11.54
CA LYS A 75 1.91 -13.95 11.97
C LYS A 75 2.85 -13.07 11.16
N ILE A 76 2.36 -11.94 10.71
CA ILE A 76 3.14 -10.94 9.97
C ILE A 76 3.05 -9.63 10.73
N ILE A 77 4.19 -9.03 11.02
CA ILE A 77 4.29 -7.72 11.66
C ILE A 77 4.88 -6.75 10.64
N ILE A 78 4.19 -5.65 10.41
CA ILE A 78 4.60 -4.61 9.46
C ILE A 78 4.70 -3.29 10.21
N GLN A 79 5.84 -2.63 10.06
CA GLN A 79 6.07 -1.30 10.63
C GLN A 79 7.00 -0.50 9.72
N SER A 80 6.89 0.81 9.76
CA SER A 80 7.77 1.70 9.02
C SER A 80 9.16 1.74 9.66
N ASP A 81 10.21 1.61 8.88
CA ASP A 81 11.59 1.81 9.34
C ASP A 81 12.01 3.26 9.06
N LYS A 82 12.06 4.07 10.10
CA LYS A 82 12.44 5.49 10.02
C LYS A 82 13.94 5.72 9.84
N LYS A 83 14.77 4.68 9.97
CA LYS A 83 16.22 4.76 9.77
C LYS A 83 16.61 4.77 8.30
N ILE A 84 15.73 4.23 7.45
CA ILE A 84 15.97 4.14 6.00
C ILE A 84 15.16 5.24 5.32
N THR A 85 15.84 6.12 4.59
CA THR A 85 15.23 7.20 3.82
C THR A 85 15.73 7.16 2.38
N PHE A 86 14.88 7.59 1.46
CA PHE A 86 15.20 7.70 0.05
C PHE A 86 14.91 9.11 -0.42
N ASP A 87 15.82 9.68 -1.20
CA ASP A 87 15.62 10.97 -1.84
C ASP A 87 14.99 10.76 -3.21
N LEU A 88 13.84 11.37 -3.43
CA LEU A 88 13.15 11.37 -4.72
C LEU A 88 13.57 12.60 -5.51
N LEU A 89 14.30 12.38 -6.59
CA LEU A 89 14.71 13.44 -7.50
C LEU A 89 13.64 13.64 -8.58
N TYR A 90 13.23 14.86 -8.79
CA TYR A 90 12.27 15.21 -9.84
C TYR A 90 12.58 16.59 -10.43
N ASP A 91 12.19 16.79 -11.69
CA ASP A 91 12.28 18.08 -12.33
C ASP A 91 11.21 19.03 -11.76
N LYS A 92 11.56 20.30 -11.53
CA LYS A 92 10.60 21.33 -11.09
C LYS A 92 9.38 21.46 -12.01
N ARG A 93 9.52 21.12 -13.30
CA ARG A 93 8.42 21.12 -14.28
C ARG A 93 7.47 19.94 -14.16
N ASN A 94 7.93 18.83 -13.56
CA ASN A 94 7.21 17.57 -13.35
C ASN A 94 7.19 17.22 -11.88
N SER A 95 6.66 18.11 -11.03
CA SER A 95 6.54 17.81 -9.61
C SER A 95 5.73 16.53 -9.38
N LEU A 96 6.06 15.78 -8.35
CA LEU A 96 5.31 14.57 -7.98
C LEU A 96 3.83 14.88 -7.74
N TYR A 97 3.50 16.07 -7.27
CA TYR A 97 2.13 16.55 -7.13
C TYR A 97 1.39 16.60 -8.48
N LYS A 98 2.06 17.05 -9.55
CA LYS A 98 1.49 17.01 -10.92
C LYS A 98 1.30 15.58 -11.40
N LYS A 99 2.23 14.69 -11.14
CA LYS A 99 2.09 13.26 -11.49
C LYS A 99 0.91 12.62 -10.76
N ILE A 100 0.73 12.89 -9.49
CA ILE A 100 -0.42 12.42 -8.71
C ILE A 100 -1.73 12.94 -9.32
N LYS A 101 -1.82 14.23 -9.67
CA LYS A 101 -2.98 14.81 -10.35
C LYS A 101 -3.26 14.15 -11.70
N ILE A 102 -2.24 13.90 -12.51
CA ILE A 102 -2.38 13.26 -13.82
C ILE A 102 -2.93 11.83 -13.63
N GLU A 103 -2.44 11.06 -12.67
CA GLU A 103 -2.95 9.71 -12.38
C GLU A 103 -4.40 9.72 -11.89
N GLN A 104 -4.80 10.71 -11.09
CA GLN A 104 -6.20 10.89 -10.68
C GLN A 104 -7.11 11.14 -11.87
N VAL A 105 -6.74 12.04 -12.76
CA VAL A 105 -7.50 12.37 -13.98
C VAL A 105 -7.61 11.15 -14.90
N ARG A 106 -6.52 10.41 -15.11
CA ARG A 106 -6.54 9.17 -15.90
C ARG A 106 -7.49 8.12 -15.31
N LYS A 107 -7.56 8.02 -13.99
CA LYS A 107 -8.48 7.12 -13.31
C LYS A 107 -9.94 7.50 -13.55
N GLU A 108 -10.24 8.78 -13.56
CA GLU A 108 -11.58 9.31 -13.85
C GLU A 108 -12.00 9.06 -15.30
N THR A 109 -11.09 9.26 -16.25
CA THR A 109 -11.37 9.06 -17.70
C THR A 109 -11.44 7.59 -18.09
N SER A 110 -10.81 6.66 -17.38
CA SER A 110 -10.88 5.23 -17.67
C SER A 110 -12.17 4.56 -17.16
N ASN A 111 -12.97 5.25 -16.37
CA ASN A 111 -14.27 4.77 -15.87
C ASN A 111 -15.46 5.21 -16.75
N ASN A 112 -15.19 5.89 -17.84
CA ASN A 112 -16.14 6.24 -18.90
C ASN A 112 -15.91 5.32 -20.10
#